data_ebca65202a126ab860f6397cafe4cb6f
#
_entry.id   ebca65202a126ab860f6397cafe4cb6f
#
_cell.length_a   1.000
_cell.length_b   1.000
_cell.length_c   1.000
_cell.angle_alpha   90.00
_cell.angle_beta   90.00
_cell.angle_gamma   90.00
#
_symmetry.space_group_name_H-M   'P 1'
#
loop_
_entity.id
_entity.type
_entity.pdbx_description
1 polymer ?
#
loop_
_entity_poly.entity_id
_entity_poly.type
_entity_poly.pdbx_seq_one_letter_code
_entity_poly.pdbx_strand_id
1 'polypeptide(L)'
;MPFLQSIVRYGYTPFMMLGLPAAAYFAVTRAQTNWDYLWLAPLLVVAYAAAFAAERIAPFFDEWNHHDDHGDTKTNLFHTLAYELSALDGVLMIPLIIWLFPFQGIWPVTWPMWGQALLAFFIADFAFMMMHYLSHRISLLWRLHAVHHGVGRVYGFNGVIRHPLHQSIDMIVGTMPLVIMGMPMPIALMLGFLITMTLIVQHSNVDAQLGPFEGQLSIGRIHHLHHVNWGTEGDCNFGLLLTVWDKLLGTYQDKPSRPITASDMGVDELPNFPKGYIEQLLLPFYYRPGQGEPERYRKPQTPAQEAKQHILHAAE
;
A
#
# COMPACT_ATOMS: atom_id res chain seq x y z
N MET A 1 25.18 16.87 7.75
CA MET A 1 23.87 16.17 7.81
C MET A 1 22.69 17.02 7.27
N PRO A 2 22.49 18.31 7.61
CA PRO A 2 21.31 19.06 7.11
C PRO A 2 21.21 19.14 5.58
N PHE A 3 22.32 19.28 4.87
CA PHE A 3 22.35 19.33 3.40
C PHE A 3 21.87 18.01 2.76
N LEU A 4 22.35 16.86 3.25
CA LEU A 4 21.94 15.55 2.74
C LEU A 4 20.45 15.28 3.02
N GLN A 5 19.97 15.67 4.21
CA GLN A 5 18.54 15.57 4.55
C GLN A 5 17.69 16.42 3.59
N SER A 6 18.11 17.63 3.26
CA SER A 6 17.40 18.46 2.29
C SER A 6 17.35 17.81 0.90
N ILE A 7 18.47 17.23 0.42
CA ILE A 7 18.48 16.50 -0.85
C ILE A 7 17.48 15.36 -0.82
N VAL A 8 17.42 14.58 0.25
CA VAL A 8 16.49 13.47 0.37
C VAL A 8 15.03 13.96 0.44
N ARG A 9 14.72 14.96 1.26
CA ARG A 9 13.37 15.50 1.42
C ARG A 9 12.75 15.96 0.09
N TYR A 10 13.54 16.61 -0.77
CA TYR A 10 13.06 17.13 -2.05
C TYR A 10 13.34 16.20 -3.23
N GLY A 11 14.35 15.35 -3.18
CA GLY A 11 14.82 14.52 -4.28
C GLY A 11 14.25 13.11 -4.28
N TYR A 12 13.85 12.57 -3.13
CA TYR A 12 13.37 11.19 -3.01
C TYR A 12 12.17 10.89 -3.90
N THR A 13 11.08 11.66 -3.75
CA THR A 13 9.87 11.43 -4.53
C THR A 13 10.08 11.62 -6.03
N PRO A 14 10.75 12.68 -6.53
CA PRO A 14 11.09 12.78 -7.95
C PRO A 14 11.97 11.61 -8.46
N PHE A 15 12.94 11.16 -7.69
CA PHE A 15 13.76 10.01 -8.07
C PHE A 15 12.92 8.74 -8.23
N MET A 16 12.07 8.44 -7.25
CA MET A 16 11.23 7.25 -7.21
C MET A 16 10.10 7.29 -8.26
N MET A 17 9.45 8.45 -8.44
CA MET A 17 8.24 8.55 -9.27
C MET A 17 8.51 9.02 -10.71
N LEU A 18 9.69 9.56 -11.00
CA LEU A 18 10.08 9.98 -12.35
C LEU A 18 11.36 9.28 -12.81
N GLY A 19 12.42 9.27 -11.99
CA GLY A 19 13.73 8.73 -12.37
C GLY A 19 13.68 7.21 -12.64
N LEU A 20 13.23 6.42 -11.67
CA LEU A 20 13.11 4.97 -11.84
C LEU A 20 12.07 4.55 -12.90
N PRO A 21 10.87 5.17 -12.96
CA PRO A 21 9.95 4.91 -14.06
C PRO A 21 10.50 5.27 -15.45
N ALA A 22 11.28 6.34 -15.57
CA ALA A 22 11.96 6.65 -16.83
C ALA A 22 12.99 5.57 -17.23
N ALA A 23 13.76 5.05 -16.27
CA ALA A 23 14.67 3.94 -16.48
C ALA A 23 13.92 2.65 -16.89
N ALA A 24 12.80 2.34 -16.22
CA ALA A 24 11.94 1.21 -16.55
C ALA A 24 11.33 1.38 -17.95
N TYR A 25 10.83 2.56 -18.29
CA TYR A 25 10.34 2.88 -19.63
C TYR A 25 11.41 2.63 -20.70
N PHE A 26 12.63 3.10 -20.45
CA PHE A 26 13.76 2.88 -21.35
C PHE A 26 14.08 1.38 -21.50
N ALA A 27 14.11 0.62 -20.42
CA ALA A 27 14.34 -0.82 -20.46
C ALA A 27 13.25 -1.55 -21.27
N VAL A 28 11.97 -1.24 -21.01
CA VAL A 28 10.85 -1.89 -21.69
C VAL A 28 10.77 -1.54 -23.18
N THR A 29 11.04 -0.28 -23.55
CA THR A 29 11.01 0.14 -24.97
C THR A 29 12.17 -0.42 -25.78
N ARG A 30 13.26 -0.84 -25.14
CA ARG A 30 14.45 -1.43 -25.80
C ARG A 30 14.44 -2.95 -25.78
N ALA A 31 13.50 -3.58 -25.08
CA ALA A 31 13.39 -5.03 -25.01
C ALA A 31 13.22 -5.66 -26.40
N GLN A 32 14.07 -6.62 -26.73
CA GLN A 32 14.02 -7.40 -27.97
C GLN A 32 13.42 -8.79 -27.73
N THR A 33 13.53 -9.28 -26.51
CA THR A 33 13.02 -10.57 -26.06
C THR A 33 12.28 -10.41 -24.72
N ASN A 34 11.48 -11.42 -24.37
CA ASN A 34 10.81 -11.44 -23.07
C ASN A 34 11.80 -11.48 -21.88
N TRP A 35 13.01 -11.97 -22.07
CA TRP A 35 14.06 -11.99 -21.05
C TRP A 35 14.58 -10.60 -20.71
N ASP A 36 14.48 -9.65 -21.63
CA ASP A 36 14.94 -8.27 -21.40
C ASP A 36 14.09 -7.55 -20.36
N TYR A 37 12.85 -8.00 -20.11
CA TYR A 37 12.01 -7.45 -19.05
C TYR A 37 12.52 -7.77 -17.64
N LEU A 38 13.43 -8.74 -17.49
CA LEU A 38 14.09 -9.01 -16.22
C LEU A 38 14.92 -7.82 -15.71
N TRP A 39 15.25 -6.85 -16.57
CA TRP A 39 15.91 -5.61 -16.15
C TRP A 39 15.02 -4.75 -15.20
N LEU A 40 13.74 -5.01 -15.11
CA LEU A 40 12.88 -4.36 -14.10
C LEU A 40 13.21 -4.81 -12.68
N ALA A 41 13.67 -6.06 -12.49
CA ALA A 41 13.99 -6.58 -11.16
C ALA A 41 15.13 -5.80 -10.45
N PRO A 42 16.31 -5.55 -11.07
CA PRO A 42 17.32 -4.71 -10.42
C PRO A 42 16.84 -3.28 -10.16
N LEU A 43 15.94 -2.71 -10.96
CA LEU A 43 15.35 -1.40 -10.67
C LEU A 43 14.46 -1.44 -9.43
N LEU A 44 13.72 -2.53 -9.17
CA LEU A 44 12.98 -2.73 -7.92
C LEU A 44 13.91 -2.83 -6.71
N VAL A 45 15.02 -3.56 -6.84
CA VAL A 45 16.04 -3.63 -5.78
C VAL A 45 16.60 -2.23 -5.46
N VAL A 46 16.88 -1.43 -6.49
CA VAL A 46 17.33 -0.03 -6.31
C VAL A 46 16.25 0.80 -5.63
N ALA A 47 14.97 0.62 -5.97
CA ALA A 47 13.87 1.33 -5.35
C ALA A 47 13.76 1.05 -3.85
N TYR A 48 13.76 -0.23 -3.44
CA TYR A 48 13.76 -0.60 -2.02
C TYR A 48 14.99 -0.09 -1.29
N ALA A 49 16.18 -0.24 -1.88
CA ALA A 49 17.41 0.27 -1.28
C ALA A 49 17.38 1.80 -1.11
N ALA A 50 16.86 2.52 -2.09
CA ALA A 50 16.70 3.98 -2.02
C ALA A 50 15.70 4.38 -0.95
N ALA A 51 14.56 3.68 -0.82
CA ALA A 51 13.58 3.93 0.22
C ALA A 51 14.19 3.74 1.61
N PHE A 52 14.82 2.60 1.88
CA PHE A 52 15.46 2.34 3.19
C PHE A 52 16.61 3.29 3.52
N ALA A 53 17.38 3.72 2.52
CA ALA A 53 18.41 4.74 2.73
C ALA A 53 17.77 6.10 3.06
N ALA A 54 16.74 6.50 2.32
CA ALA A 54 16.06 7.77 2.51
C ALA A 54 15.37 7.86 3.89
N GLU A 55 14.71 6.79 4.34
CA GLU A 55 14.09 6.70 5.65
C GLU A 55 15.07 6.90 6.81
N ARG A 56 16.32 6.46 6.66
CA ARG A 56 17.36 6.67 7.67
C ARG A 56 18.00 8.04 7.62
N ILE A 57 18.00 8.68 6.45
CA ILE A 57 18.63 10.01 6.28
C ILE A 57 17.65 11.12 6.68
N ALA A 58 16.40 11.00 6.30
CA ALA A 58 15.36 12.01 6.52
C ALA A 58 14.03 11.37 6.95
N PRO A 59 13.96 10.71 8.11
CA PRO A 59 12.75 10.04 8.58
C PRO A 59 11.62 11.03 8.86
N PHE A 60 10.38 10.61 8.63
CA PHE A 60 9.19 11.29 9.11
C PHE A 60 9.02 11.08 10.63
N PHE A 61 9.19 9.83 11.10
CA PHE A 61 9.33 9.46 12.51
C PHE A 61 10.62 8.67 12.71
N ASP A 62 11.53 9.16 13.53
CA ASP A 62 12.81 8.48 13.82
C ASP A 62 12.58 7.16 14.56
N GLU A 63 11.57 7.11 15.42
CA GLU A 63 11.17 5.93 16.19
C GLU A 63 10.87 4.72 15.31
N TRP A 64 10.37 4.93 14.09
CA TRP A 64 10.09 3.82 13.16
C TRP A 64 11.32 3.16 12.57
N ASN A 65 12.50 3.79 12.72
CA ASN A 65 13.79 3.23 12.28
C ASN A 65 14.41 2.26 13.29
N HIS A 66 13.87 2.16 14.51
CA HIS A 66 14.36 1.28 15.57
C HIS A 66 13.70 -0.11 15.43
N HIS A 67 14.32 -0.99 14.66
CA HIS A 67 13.75 -2.27 14.22
C HIS A 67 13.47 -3.28 15.34
N ASP A 68 14.31 -3.32 16.37
CA ASP A 68 14.26 -4.35 17.41
C ASP A 68 13.00 -4.26 18.29
N ASP A 69 12.42 -3.07 18.40
CA ASP A 69 11.26 -2.82 19.26
C ASP A 69 9.94 -3.31 18.65
N HIS A 70 9.85 -3.42 17.31
CA HIS A 70 8.60 -3.78 16.62
C HIS A 70 8.45 -5.28 16.38
N GLY A 71 9.55 -6.03 16.13
CA GLY A 71 9.54 -7.47 15.92
C GLY A 71 8.81 -7.93 14.64
N ASP A 72 8.64 -7.03 13.65
CA ASP A 72 7.82 -7.22 12.47
C ASP A 72 8.61 -7.57 11.20
N THR A 73 9.93 -7.34 11.17
CA THR A 73 10.76 -7.42 9.96
C THR A 73 10.66 -8.77 9.25
N LYS A 74 10.67 -9.89 10.01
CA LYS A 74 10.58 -11.24 9.43
C LYS A 74 9.22 -11.48 8.77
N THR A 75 8.14 -11.08 9.42
CA THR A 75 6.77 -11.19 8.92
C THR A 75 6.59 -10.32 7.67
N ASN A 76 7.10 -9.10 7.70
CA ASN A 76 7.05 -8.17 6.58
C ASN A 76 7.82 -8.70 5.36
N LEU A 77 8.96 -9.37 5.57
CA LEU A 77 9.68 -10.05 4.49
C LEU A 77 8.85 -11.17 3.84
N PHE A 78 8.15 -12.00 4.64
CA PHE A 78 7.27 -13.02 4.08
C PHE A 78 6.11 -12.42 3.29
N HIS A 79 5.50 -11.34 3.76
CA HIS A 79 4.47 -10.63 2.99
C HIS A 79 5.01 -10.06 1.69
N THR A 80 6.21 -9.46 1.72
CA THR A 80 6.87 -8.95 0.51
C THR A 80 7.11 -10.06 -0.51
N LEU A 81 7.63 -11.21 -0.06
CA LEU A 81 7.81 -12.37 -0.95
C LEU A 81 6.48 -12.88 -1.51
N ALA A 82 5.43 -12.95 -0.68
CA ALA A 82 4.10 -13.34 -1.12
C ALA A 82 3.52 -12.34 -2.14
N TYR A 83 3.75 -11.04 -1.93
CA TYR A 83 3.35 -10.00 -2.88
C TYR A 83 4.04 -10.16 -4.23
N GLU A 84 5.35 -10.31 -4.25
CA GLU A 84 6.10 -10.48 -5.51
C GLU A 84 5.68 -11.78 -6.24
N LEU A 85 5.42 -12.85 -5.48
CA LEU A 85 4.90 -14.10 -6.04
C LEU A 85 3.47 -13.97 -6.59
N SER A 86 2.67 -13.02 -6.08
CA SER A 86 1.32 -12.78 -6.60
C SER A 86 1.29 -12.29 -8.06
N ALA A 87 2.42 -11.84 -8.60
CA ALA A 87 2.55 -11.59 -10.03
C ALA A 87 2.22 -12.85 -10.86
N LEU A 88 2.39 -14.06 -10.29
CA LEU A 88 1.99 -15.32 -10.91
C LEU A 88 0.46 -15.46 -11.05
N ASP A 89 -0.32 -14.76 -10.23
CA ASP A 89 -1.78 -14.74 -10.37
C ASP A 89 -2.18 -14.24 -11.76
N GLY A 90 -1.45 -13.28 -12.30
CA GLY A 90 -1.65 -12.77 -13.66
C GLY A 90 -1.52 -13.86 -14.73
N VAL A 91 -0.64 -14.84 -14.53
CA VAL A 91 -0.46 -15.97 -15.48
C VAL A 91 -1.73 -16.80 -15.62
N LEU A 92 -2.49 -16.94 -14.56
CA LEU A 92 -3.76 -17.70 -14.54
C LEU A 92 -4.96 -16.79 -14.84
N MET A 93 -5.00 -15.62 -14.24
CA MET A 93 -6.17 -14.71 -14.30
C MET A 93 -6.31 -14.01 -15.65
N ILE A 94 -5.22 -13.58 -16.29
CA ILE A 94 -5.31 -12.90 -17.58
C ILE A 94 -5.93 -13.79 -18.67
N PRO A 95 -5.47 -15.04 -18.89
CA PRO A 95 -6.12 -15.94 -19.85
C PRO A 95 -7.60 -16.22 -19.51
N LEU A 96 -7.92 -16.36 -18.22
CA LEU A 96 -9.30 -16.58 -17.77
C LEU A 96 -10.18 -15.36 -18.07
N ILE A 97 -9.71 -14.15 -17.79
CA ILE A 97 -10.42 -12.90 -18.09
C ILE A 97 -10.66 -12.77 -19.61
N ILE A 98 -9.65 -13.03 -20.43
CA ILE A 98 -9.75 -12.96 -21.88
C ILE A 98 -10.76 -14.01 -22.40
N TRP A 99 -10.80 -15.20 -21.81
CA TRP A 99 -11.75 -16.24 -22.19
C TRP A 99 -13.18 -15.89 -21.80
N LEU A 100 -13.40 -15.31 -20.60
CA LEU A 100 -14.73 -14.89 -20.13
C LEU A 100 -15.23 -13.63 -20.84
N PHE A 101 -14.33 -12.74 -21.20
CA PHE A 101 -14.62 -11.45 -21.82
C PHE A 101 -13.82 -11.31 -23.13
N PRO A 102 -14.20 -11.98 -24.22
CA PRO A 102 -13.46 -12.01 -25.49
C PRO A 102 -13.47 -10.66 -26.24
N PHE A 103 -14.02 -9.62 -25.63
CA PHE A 103 -14.02 -8.27 -26.20
C PHE A 103 -12.63 -7.68 -26.13
N GLN A 104 -12.04 -7.39 -27.29
CA GLN A 104 -10.72 -6.78 -27.42
C GLN A 104 -10.76 -5.69 -28.49
N GLY A 105 -9.89 -4.68 -28.33
CA GLY A 105 -9.62 -3.77 -29.44
C GLY A 105 -10.00 -2.30 -29.25
N ILE A 106 -10.30 -1.86 -28.02
CA ILE A 106 -10.46 -0.44 -27.72
C ILE A 106 -9.20 0.20 -27.16
N TRP A 107 -8.12 -0.59 -26.94
CA TRP A 107 -6.87 -0.06 -26.46
C TRP A 107 -6.21 0.84 -27.51
N PRO A 108 -5.75 2.06 -27.17
CA PRO A 108 -5.20 3.02 -28.12
C PRO A 108 -3.76 2.66 -28.51
N VAL A 109 -3.58 1.55 -29.23
CA VAL A 109 -2.27 1.01 -29.63
C VAL A 109 -1.46 1.98 -30.51
N THR A 110 -2.10 2.97 -31.12
CA THR A 110 -1.44 4.01 -31.93
C THR A 110 -0.84 5.14 -31.11
N TRP A 111 -1.19 5.22 -29.82
CA TRP A 111 -0.61 6.21 -28.94
C TRP A 111 0.85 5.86 -28.61
N PRO A 112 1.70 6.86 -28.32
CA PRO A 112 3.04 6.57 -27.84
C PRO A 112 2.95 5.79 -26.51
N MET A 113 3.91 4.90 -26.27
CA MET A 113 3.90 3.98 -25.11
C MET A 113 3.74 4.71 -23.78
N TRP A 114 4.35 5.90 -23.59
CA TRP A 114 4.18 6.68 -22.37
C TRP A 114 2.72 7.14 -22.18
N GLY A 115 2.01 7.48 -23.26
CA GLY A 115 0.60 7.87 -23.20
C GLY A 115 -0.28 6.67 -22.84
N GLN A 116 0.01 5.48 -23.38
CA GLN A 116 -0.67 4.25 -23.00
C GLN A 116 -0.41 3.89 -21.54
N ALA A 117 0.84 4.04 -21.04
CA ALA A 117 1.18 3.77 -19.65
C ALA A 117 0.47 4.74 -18.67
N LEU A 118 0.37 6.03 -19.02
CA LEU A 118 -0.37 7.01 -18.23
C LEU A 118 -1.87 6.71 -18.20
N LEU A 119 -2.47 6.32 -19.34
CA LEU A 119 -3.88 5.90 -19.40
C LEU A 119 -4.11 4.66 -18.52
N ALA A 120 -3.24 3.65 -18.64
CA ALA A 120 -3.31 2.45 -17.82
C ALA A 120 -3.24 2.78 -16.32
N PHE A 121 -2.28 3.62 -15.95
CA PHE A 121 -2.10 4.04 -14.57
C PHE A 121 -3.31 4.81 -14.03
N PHE A 122 -3.88 5.74 -14.80
CA PHE A 122 -5.04 6.52 -14.38
C PHE A 122 -6.29 5.64 -14.15
N ILE A 123 -6.52 4.65 -15.05
CA ILE A 123 -7.64 3.70 -14.88
C ILE A 123 -7.39 2.81 -13.66
N ALA A 124 -6.18 2.29 -13.50
CA ALA A 124 -5.80 1.46 -12.36
C ALA A 124 -5.87 2.23 -11.04
N ASP A 125 -5.40 3.48 -11.00
CA ASP A 125 -5.42 4.34 -9.83
C ASP A 125 -6.86 4.51 -9.28
N PHE A 126 -7.82 4.75 -10.17
CA PHE A 126 -9.24 4.79 -9.81
C PHE A 126 -9.75 3.42 -9.31
N ALA A 127 -9.43 2.33 -10.03
CA ALA A 127 -9.94 1.01 -9.69
C ALA A 127 -9.37 0.50 -8.34
N PHE A 128 -8.08 0.71 -8.08
CA PHE A 128 -7.45 0.41 -6.80
C PHE A 128 -8.00 1.26 -5.66
N MET A 129 -8.18 2.58 -5.88
CA MET A 129 -8.80 3.47 -4.90
C MET A 129 -10.23 3.00 -4.55
N MET A 130 -11.04 2.65 -5.55
CA MET A 130 -12.40 2.17 -5.32
C MET A 130 -12.41 0.85 -4.55
N MET A 131 -11.50 -0.08 -4.88
CA MET A 131 -11.37 -1.34 -4.15
C MET A 131 -10.91 -1.10 -2.70
N HIS A 132 -9.98 -0.18 -2.48
CA HIS A 132 -9.50 0.23 -1.17
C HIS A 132 -10.64 0.85 -0.33
N TYR A 133 -11.40 1.79 -0.91
CA TYR A 133 -12.59 2.36 -0.27
C TYR A 133 -13.60 1.28 0.13
N LEU A 134 -13.92 0.35 -0.79
CA LEU A 134 -14.83 -0.77 -0.50
C LEU A 134 -14.28 -1.70 0.58
N SER A 135 -12.97 -1.85 0.68
CA SER A 135 -12.31 -2.65 1.72
C SER A 135 -12.54 -2.08 3.13
N HIS A 136 -12.75 -0.78 3.24
CA HIS A 136 -13.14 -0.13 4.50
C HIS A 136 -14.65 -0.13 4.76
N ARG A 137 -15.49 -0.42 3.76
CA ARG A 137 -16.97 -0.41 3.88
C ARG A 137 -17.58 -1.80 3.97
N ILE A 138 -16.93 -2.82 3.43
CA ILE A 138 -17.44 -4.19 3.40
C ILE A 138 -16.67 -5.03 4.41
N SER A 139 -17.34 -5.50 5.45
CA SER A 139 -16.74 -6.24 6.58
C SER A 139 -15.86 -7.43 6.13
N LEU A 140 -16.25 -8.18 5.10
CA LEU A 140 -15.44 -9.29 4.59
C LEU A 140 -14.11 -8.82 4.00
N LEU A 141 -14.14 -7.73 3.24
CA LEU A 141 -12.95 -7.14 2.63
C LEU A 141 -12.06 -6.49 3.71
N TRP A 142 -12.67 -5.79 4.68
CA TRP A 142 -11.94 -5.22 5.80
C TRP A 142 -11.16 -6.26 6.58
N ARG A 143 -11.72 -7.42 6.85
CA ARG A 143 -11.04 -8.50 7.56
C ARG A 143 -9.75 -8.95 6.88
N LEU A 144 -9.71 -8.94 5.55
CA LEU A 144 -8.52 -9.22 4.75
C LEU A 144 -7.58 -8.00 4.73
N HIS A 145 -8.15 -6.79 4.62
CA HIS A 145 -7.42 -5.53 4.53
C HIS A 145 -6.82 -5.09 5.88
N ALA A 146 -7.42 -5.50 7.00
CA ALA A 146 -6.89 -5.25 8.34
C ALA A 146 -5.45 -5.78 8.53
N VAL A 147 -5.01 -6.76 7.74
CA VAL A 147 -3.61 -7.21 7.73
C VAL A 147 -2.67 -6.08 7.28
N HIS A 148 -3.10 -5.27 6.31
CA HIS A 148 -2.38 -4.09 5.85
C HIS A 148 -2.35 -2.99 6.92
N HIS A 149 -3.47 -2.76 7.59
CA HIS A 149 -3.58 -1.75 8.65
C HIS A 149 -2.98 -2.17 9.99
N GLY A 150 -2.75 -3.47 10.21
CA GLY A 150 -2.25 -3.99 11.49
C GLY A 150 -0.78 -3.70 11.79
N VAL A 151 -0.15 -2.81 11.01
CA VAL A 151 1.26 -2.43 11.15
C VAL A 151 1.42 -1.39 12.25
N GLY A 152 2.36 -1.62 13.17
CA GLY A 152 2.66 -0.66 14.26
C GLY A 152 3.58 0.48 13.84
N ARG A 153 4.04 0.51 12.59
CA ARG A 153 4.86 1.56 11.97
C ARG A 153 4.69 1.51 10.46
N VAL A 154 4.87 2.64 9.79
CA VAL A 154 4.78 2.73 8.32
C VAL A 154 6.16 2.99 7.75
N TYR A 155 6.63 2.10 6.86
CA TYR A 155 7.92 2.18 6.18
C TYR A 155 7.88 1.38 4.86
N GLY A 156 8.89 1.50 3.98
CA GLY A 156 8.86 1.04 2.60
C GLY A 156 8.31 -0.36 2.30
N PHE A 157 8.43 -1.33 3.22
CA PHE A 157 7.80 -2.64 3.03
C PHE A 157 6.28 -2.64 3.22
N ASN A 158 5.73 -1.71 4.00
CA ASN A 158 4.31 -1.74 4.35
C ASN A 158 3.38 -1.59 3.15
N GLY A 159 3.81 -0.92 2.09
CA GLY A 159 3.05 -0.80 0.86
C GLY A 159 2.64 -2.12 0.21
N VAL A 160 3.44 -3.17 0.44
CA VAL A 160 3.22 -4.52 -0.11
C VAL A 160 2.76 -5.55 0.94
N ILE A 161 2.59 -5.13 2.22
CA ILE A 161 2.06 -6.00 3.27
C ILE A 161 0.54 -6.11 3.10
N ARG A 162 0.08 -7.27 2.65
CA ARG A 162 -1.35 -7.56 2.43
C ARG A 162 -1.65 -9.03 2.63
N HIS A 163 -2.89 -9.33 2.99
CA HIS A 163 -3.35 -10.71 2.93
C HIS A 163 -3.35 -11.20 1.47
N PRO A 164 -2.79 -12.37 1.12
CA PRO A 164 -2.70 -12.83 -0.28
C PRO A 164 -4.04 -12.84 -1.02
N LEU A 165 -5.14 -13.26 -0.37
CA LEU A 165 -6.46 -13.20 -1.00
C LEU A 165 -6.91 -11.75 -1.29
N HIS A 166 -6.58 -10.80 -0.42
CA HIS A 166 -6.88 -9.39 -0.67
C HIS A 166 -6.06 -8.88 -1.85
N GLN A 167 -4.78 -9.23 -1.89
CA GLN A 167 -3.89 -8.90 -2.99
C GLN A 167 -4.41 -9.40 -4.34
N SER A 168 -4.87 -10.68 -4.41
CA SER A 168 -5.44 -11.23 -5.64
C SER A 168 -6.71 -10.49 -6.05
N ILE A 169 -7.59 -10.14 -5.10
CA ILE A 169 -8.80 -9.33 -5.39
C ILE A 169 -8.41 -7.95 -5.92
N ASP A 170 -7.49 -7.26 -5.27
CA ASP A 170 -6.99 -5.95 -5.67
C ASP A 170 -6.43 -5.99 -7.10
N MET A 171 -5.59 -7.00 -7.40
CA MET A 171 -4.99 -7.18 -8.71
C MET A 171 -6.03 -7.44 -9.80
N ILE A 172 -7.02 -8.31 -9.52
CA ILE A 172 -8.10 -8.60 -10.48
C ILE A 172 -8.91 -7.33 -10.73
N VAL A 173 -9.40 -6.66 -9.69
CA VAL A 173 -10.22 -5.45 -9.85
C VAL A 173 -9.44 -4.31 -10.50
N GLY A 174 -8.20 -4.10 -10.08
CA GLY A 174 -7.34 -3.03 -10.59
C GLY A 174 -6.91 -3.21 -12.05
N THR A 175 -6.78 -4.46 -12.53
CA THR A 175 -6.26 -4.75 -13.86
C THR A 175 -7.31 -5.28 -14.85
N MET A 176 -8.41 -5.87 -14.39
CA MET A 176 -9.43 -6.46 -15.24
C MET A 176 -9.95 -5.49 -16.32
N PRO A 177 -10.30 -4.23 -16.04
CA PRO A 177 -10.74 -3.30 -17.08
C PRO A 177 -9.72 -3.15 -18.21
N LEU A 178 -8.43 -3.09 -17.86
CA LEU A 178 -7.33 -2.90 -18.78
C LEU A 178 -7.10 -4.13 -19.66
N VAL A 179 -7.21 -5.33 -19.07
CA VAL A 179 -7.12 -6.61 -19.81
C VAL A 179 -8.28 -6.73 -20.81
N ILE A 180 -9.51 -6.40 -20.39
CA ILE A 180 -10.70 -6.39 -21.28
C ILE A 180 -10.53 -5.39 -22.43
N MET A 181 -9.93 -4.23 -22.17
CA MET A 181 -9.60 -3.23 -23.19
C MET A 181 -8.52 -3.68 -24.18
N GLY A 182 -7.77 -4.74 -23.87
CA GLY A 182 -6.70 -5.26 -24.71
C GLY A 182 -5.33 -4.60 -24.49
N MET A 183 -5.03 -4.22 -23.23
CA MET A 183 -3.73 -3.62 -22.85
C MET A 183 -2.56 -4.55 -23.21
N PRO A 184 -1.53 -4.07 -23.96
CA PRO A 184 -0.37 -4.87 -24.31
C PRO A 184 0.53 -5.20 -23.11
N MET A 185 1.23 -6.34 -23.18
CA MET A 185 2.16 -6.79 -22.13
C MET A 185 3.20 -5.73 -21.71
N PRO A 186 3.87 -4.99 -22.63
CA PRO A 186 4.82 -3.95 -22.22
C PRO A 186 4.19 -2.87 -21.34
N ILE A 187 2.93 -2.51 -21.61
CA ILE A 187 2.18 -1.53 -20.79
C ILE A 187 1.82 -2.14 -19.44
N ALA A 188 1.43 -3.43 -19.41
CA ALA A 188 1.14 -4.13 -18.15
C ALA A 188 2.36 -4.17 -17.22
N LEU A 189 3.55 -4.43 -17.76
CA LEU A 189 4.82 -4.41 -17.00
C LEU A 189 5.16 -3.01 -16.47
N MET A 190 5.00 -1.98 -17.32
CA MET A 190 5.16 -0.59 -16.87
C MET A 190 4.16 -0.22 -15.78
N LEU A 191 2.91 -0.62 -15.92
CA LEU A 191 1.87 -0.39 -14.91
C LEU A 191 2.23 -1.05 -13.59
N GLY A 192 2.61 -2.34 -13.60
CA GLY A 192 3.05 -3.05 -12.40
C GLY A 192 4.21 -2.34 -11.70
N PHE A 193 5.21 -1.90 -12.48
CA PHE A 193 6.33 -1.14 -11.95
C PHE A 193 5.88 0.19 -11.32
N LEU A 194 5.03 0.96 -12.01
CA LEU A 194 4.50 2.23 -11.49
C LEU A 194 3.70 2.05 -10.20
N ILE A 195 2.85 1.02 -10.13
CA ILE A 195 2.08 0.68 -8.93
C ILE A 195 3.03 0.36 -7.77
N THR A 196 4.04 -0.48 -7.99
CA THR A 196 5.02 -0.83 -6.95
C THR A 196 5.79 0.39 -6.45
N MET A 197 6.24 1.27 -7.37
CA MET A 197 6.89 2.54 -6.98
C MET A 197 5.96 3.39 -6.12
N THR A 198 4.69 3.50 -6.51
CA THR A 198 3.68 4.27 -5.76
C THR A 198 3.50 3.69 -4.36
N LEU A 199 3.33 2.37 -4.23
CA LEU A 199 3.15 1.70 -2.94
C LEU A 199 4.36 1.89 -2.01
N ILE A 200 5.59 1.80 -2.53
CA ILE A 200 6.82 2.05 -1.76
C ILE A 200 6.85 3.50 -1.25
N VAL A 201 6.62 4.47 -2.13
CA VAL A 201 6.70 5.90 -1.77
C VAL A 201 5.56 6.31 -0.83
N GLN A 202 4.36 5.78 -1.06
CA GLN A 202 3.18 6.06 -0.24
C GLN A 202 3.39 5.67 1.23
N HIS A 203 4.07 4.54 1.46
CA HIS A 203 4.31 3.98 2.80
C HIS A 203 5.71 4.30 3.34
N SER A 204 6.57 5.00 2.61
CA SER A 204 7.91 5.31 3.11
C SER A 204 7.88 6.23 4.33
N ASN A 205 8.71 5.90 5.33
CA ASN A 205 8.99 6.75 6.50
C ASN A 205 9.95 7.89 6.13
N VAL A 206 9.64 8.63 5.06
CA VAL A 206 10.46 9.77 4.59
C VAL A 206 9.70 11.07 4.79
N ASP A 207 10.33 12.06 5.41
CA ASP A 207 9.81 13.44 5.50
C ASP A 207 9.92 14.14 4.13
N ALA A 208 9.25 13.56 3.13
CA ALA A 208 9.26 14.05 1.76
C ALA A 208 8.49 15.37 1.64
N GLN A 209 9.08 16.33 0.91
CA GLN A 209 8.49 17.62 0.64
C GLN A 209 8.02 17.66 -0.82
N LEU A 210 6.70 17.69 -1.03
CA LEU A 210 6.12 17.60 -2.36
C LEU A 210 5.89 18.97 -3.02
N GLY A 211 6.09 20.06 -2.29
CA GLY A 211 5.90 21.42 -2.82
C GLY A 211 4.48 21.65 -3.35
N PRO A 212 4.31 22.03 -4.63
CA PRO A 212 2.98 22.31 -5.18
C PRO A 212 2.11 21.05 -5.33
N PHE A 213 2.68 19.85 -5.18
CA PHE A 213 1.96 18.59 -5.23
C PHE A 213 1.48 18.12 -3.85
N GLU A 214 1.75 18.88 -2.79
CA GLU A 214 1.24 18.59 -1.45
C GLU A 214 -0.29 18.54 -1.48
N GLY A 215 -0.86 17.45 -0.94
CA GLY A 215 -2.31 17.22 -0.98
C GLY A 215 -2.91 16.90 -2.36
N GLN A 216 -2.10 16.80 -3.42
CA GLN A 216 -2.52 16.27 -4.73
C GLN A 216 -2.18 14.78 -4.88
N LEU A 217 -1.20 14.32 -4.10
CA LEU A 217 -0.75 12.95 -4.09
C LEU A 217 -0.98 12.33 -2.71
N SER A 218 -1.45 11.07 -2.70
CA SER A 218 -1.67 10.26 -1.50
C SER A 218 -0.36 9.64 -1.02
N ILE A 219 0.60 10.48 -0.65
CA ILE A 219 1.97 10.10 -0.27
C ILE A 219 2.30 10.65 1.12
N GLY A 220 3.14 9.93 1.86
CA GLY A 220 3.66 10.35 3.15
C GLY A 220 2.52 10.67 4.12
N ARG A 221 2.50 11.88 4.71
CA ARG A 221 1.53 12.27 5.76
C ARG A 221 0.06 12.14 5.32
N ILE A 222 -0.27 12.28 4.04
CA ILE A 222 -1.65 12.10 3.56
C ILE A 222 -2.07 10.65 3.74
N HIS A 223 -1.20 9.70 3.37
CA HIS A 223 -1.47 8.28 3.52
C HIS A 223 -1.20 7.78 4.95
N HIS A 224 -0.25 8.37 5.69
CA HIS A 224 -0.05 8.03 7.10
C HIS A 224 -1.31 8.32 7.93
N LEU A 225 -2.07 9.39 7.63
CA LEU A 225 -3.35 9.67 8.27
C LEU A 225 -4.38 8.55 8.01
N HIS A 226 -4.31 7.87 6.86
CA HIS A 226 -5.14 6.71 6.56
C HIS A 226 -4.85 5.51 7.47
N HIS A 227 -3.62 5.36 7.96
CA HIS A 227 -3.20 4.25 8.83
C HIS A 227 -3.37 4.49 10.32
N VAL A 228 -3.93 5.63 10.75
CA VAL A 228 -4.11 5.89 12.19
C VAL A 228 -5.20 5.01 12.80
N ASN A 229 -4.97 4.60 14.04
CA ASN A 229 -5.89 3.78 14.85
C ASN A 229 -6.92 4.63 15.62
N TRP A 230 -7.42 5.72 15.03
CA TRP A 230 -8.36 6.65 15.66
C TRP A 230 -9.81 6.39 15.24
N GLY A 231 -10.21 5.13 15.15
CA GLY A 231 -11.54 4.77 14.68
C GLY A 231 -11.81 5.26 13.26
N THR A 232 -12.89 6.01 13.06
CA THR A 232 -13.31 6.46 11.73
C THR A 232 -12.45 7.59 11.15
N GLU A 233 -11.53 8.19 11.90
CA GLU A 233 -10.69 9.28 11.38
C GLU A 233 -9.68 8.77 10.34
N GLY A 234 -9.22 7.51 10.44
CA GLY A 234 -8.41 6.83 9.42
C GLY A 234 -9.20 6.40 8.17
N ASP A 235 -10.53 6.47 8.18
CA ASP A 235 -11.39 6.14 7.03
C ASP A 235 -11.38 7.23 5.94
N CYS A 236 -10.21 7.62 5.48
CA CYS A 236 -9.95 8.70 4.54
C CYS A 236 -8.79 8.38 3.61
N ASN A 237 -8.57 9.16 2.56
CA ASN A 237 -7.37 9.10 1.70
C ASN A 237 -7.10 7.72 1.09
N PHE A 238 -8.11 7.13 0.44
CA PHE A 238 -8.04 5.79 -0.16
C PHE A 238 -7.26 5.74 -1.48
N GLY A 239 -6.90 6.90 -2.05
CA GLY A 239 -6.19 7.00 -3.32
C GLY A 239 -4.91 6.19 -3.37
N LEU A 240 -4.67 5.48 -4.49
CA LEU A 240 -3.39 4.82 -4.72
C LEU A 240 -2.26 5.86 -4.86
N LEU A 241 -2.44 6.84 -5.77
CA LEU A 241 -1.55 7.99 -5.92
C LEU A 241 -2.31 9.30 -5.91
N LEU A 242 -3.41 9.41 -6.68
CA LEU A 242 -4.09 10.67 -6.90
C LEU A 242 -5.18 10.89 -5.85
N THR A 243 -5.12 12.02 -5.14
CA THR A 243 -6.16 12.40 -4.17
C THR A 243 -7.44 12.95 -4.83
N VAL A 244 -7.45 13.13 -6.15
CA VAL A 244 -8.62 13.62 -6.88
C VAL A 244 -9.86 12.75 -6.64
N TRP A 245 -9.70 11.46 -6.54
CA TRP A 245 -10.79 10.52 -6.28
C TRP A 245 -11.37 10.68 -4.89
N ASP A 246 -10.51 10.84 -3.87
CA ASP A 246 -10.93 11.13 -2.51
C ASP A 246 -11.65 12.48 -2.40
N LYS A 247 -11.16 13.50 -3.13
CA LYS A 247 -11.83 14.81 -3.20
C LYS A 247 -13.20 14.70 -3.84
N LEU A 248 -13.37 13.88 -4.88
CA LEU A 248 -14.66 13.64 -5.54
C LEU A 248 -15.63 12.84 -4.66
N LEU A 249 -15.14 11.89 -3.88
CA LEU A 249 -15.94 11.08 -2.96
C LEU A 249 -16.19 11.76 -1.61
N GLY A 250 -15.50 12.87 -1.31
CA GLY A 250 -15.58 13.53 0.00
C GLY A 250 -14.83 12.81 1.11
N THR A 251 -13.87 11.95 0.77
CA THR A 251 -13.05 11.18 1.70
C THR A 251 -11.63 11.76 1.88
N TYR A 252 -11.32 12.87 1.21
CA TYR A 252 -10.03 13.54 1.36
C TYR A 252 -9.90 14.25 2.70
N GLN A 253 -8.80 14.00 3.42
CA GLN A 253 -8.46 14.63 4.69
C GLN A 253 -6.96 14.96 4.73
N ASP A 254 -6.62 16.21 5.02
CA ASP A 254 -5.24 16.70 5.17
C ASP A 254 -4.96 17.32 6.56
N LYS A 255 -6.00 17.46 7.37
CA LYS A 255 -5.96 18.09 8.70
C LYS A 255 -6.49 17.12 9.75
N PRO A 256 -5.62 16.31 10.36
CA PRO A 256 -6.03 15.44 11.45
C PRO A 256 -6.50 16.27 12.67
N SER A 257 -7.36 15.68 13.51
CA SER A 257 -7.89 16.31 14.73
C SER A 257 -6.79 16.66 15.73
N ARG A 258 -5.68 15.93 15.69
CA ARG A 258 -4.46 16.15 16.48
C ARG A 258 -3.21 15.75 15.68
N PRO A 259 -2.00 16.20 16.08
CA PRO A 259 -0.77 15.70 15.47
C PRO A 259 -0.66 14.18 15.56
N ILE A 260 -0.27 13.55 14.45
CA ILE A 260 0.03 12.11 14.39
C ILE A 260 1.33 11.86 15.15
N THR A 261 1.38 10.78 15.92
CA THR A 261 2.58 10.29 16.61
C THR A 261 2.97 8.91 16.08
N ALA A 262 4.20 8.49 16.34
CA ALA A 262 4.72 7.20 15.88
C ALA A 262 3.92 5.98 16.40
N SER A 263 3.18 6.12 17.49
CA SER A 263 2.36 5.07 18.12
C SER A 263 0.91 5.04 17.67
N ASP A 264 0.51 5.93 16.77
CA ASP A 264 -0.90 6.04 16.34
C ASP A 264 -1.28 5.08 15.19
N MET A 265 -0.37 4.22 14.78
CA MET A 265 -0.62 3.26 13.69
C MET A 265 -1.26 1.98 14.19
N GLY A 266 -2.06 1.34 13.35
CA GLY A 266 -2.65 0.05 13.65
C GLY A 266 -4.17 -0.03 13.43
N VAL A 267 -4.78 -1.05 14.02
CA VAL A 267 -6.24 -1.26 14.03
C VAL A 267 -6.75 -1.05 15.45
N ASP A 268 -7.62 -0.07 15.65
CA ASP A 268 -8.17 0.32 16.95
C ASP A 268 -8.77 -0.87 17.73
N GLU A 269 -9.58 -1.68 17.05
CA GLU A 269 -10.21 -2.87 17.66
C GLU A 269 -9.24 -4.03 17.95
N LEU A 270 -7.98 -3.96 17.51
CA LEU A 270 -6.98 -5.02 17.62
C LEU A 270 -5.66 -4.51 18.23
N PRO A 271 -5.68 -4.06 19.50
CA PRO A 271 -4.50 -3.49 20.15
C PRO A 271 -3.35 -4.50 20.31
N ASN A 272 -3.64 -5.80 20.27
CA ASN A 272 -2.64 -6.88 20.26
C ASN A 272 -2.58 -7.56 18.90
N PHE A 273 -2.47 -6.79 17.83
CA PHE A 273 -2.41 -7.32 16.46
C PHE A 273 -1.36 -8.46 16.34
N PRO A 274 -1.70 -9.60 15.72
CA PRO A 274 -0.80 -10.74 15.64
C PRO A 274 0.49 -10.37 14.87
N LYS A 275 1.65 -10.75 15.42
CA LYS A 275 2.97 -10.44 14.83
C LYS A 275 3.48 -11.50 13.86
N GLY A 276 2.95 -12.74 13.91
CA GLY A 276 3.38 -13.84 13.07
C GLY A 276 2.66 -13.88 11.72
N TYR A 277 3.39 -14.19 10.65
CA TYR A 277 2.82 -14.27 9.28
C TYR A 277 1.60 -15.19 9.18
N ILE A 278 1.71 -16.43 9.71
CA ILE A 278 0.60 -17.40 9.68
C ILE A 278 -0.61 -16.92 10.49
N GLU A 279 -0.36 -16.28 11.63
CA GLU A 279 -1.42 -15.72 12.46
C GLU A 279 -2.17 -14.59 11.72
N GLN A 280 -1.45 -13.75 10.97
CA GLN A 280 -2.02 -12.72 10.13
C GLN A 280 -2.83 -13.32 8.96
N LEU A 281 -2.37 -14.41 8.34
CA LEU A 281 -3.16 -15.13 7.33
C LEU A 281 -4.45 -15.74 7.89
N LEU A 282 -4.45 -16.12 9.15
CA LEU A 282 -5.63 -16.71 9.81
C LEU A 282 -6.56 -15.63 10.40
N LEU A 283 -6.08 -14.40 10.58
CA LEU A 283 -6.86 -13.31 11.20
C LEU A 283 -8.27 -13.14 10.59
N PRO A 284 -8.47 -13.12 9.26
CA PRO A 284 -9.79 -12.92 8.66
C PRO A 284 -10.84 -13.95 9.06
N PHE A 285 -10.43 -15.12 9.54
CA PHE A 285 -11.34 -16.18 9.98
C PHE A 285 -11.81 -16.02 11.42
N TYR A 286 -11.05 -15.31 12.26
CA TYR A 286 -11.34 -15.10 13.68
C TYR A 286 -11.83 -13.69 14.00
N TYR A 287 -11.31 -12.68 13.32
CA TYR A 287 -11.69 -11.29 13.54
C TYR A 287 -13.03 -10.96 12.89
N ARG A 288 -13.86 -10.21 13.63
CA ARG A 288 -15.14 -9.66 13.17
C ARG A 288 -15.20 -8.20 13.58
N PRO A 289 -15.23 -7.25 12.62
CA PRO A 289 -15.36 -5.83 12.92
C PRO A 289 -16.58 -5.56 13.82
N GLY A 290 -16.42 -4.69 14.79
CA GLY A 290 -17.45 -4.35 15.76
C GLY A 290 -17.62 -5.33 16.92
N GLN A 291 -16.85 -6.44 16.96
CA GLN A 291 -16.89 -7.40 18.07
C GLN A 291 -15.64 -7.32 18.97
N GLY A 292 -14.75 -6.37 18.67
CA GLY A 292 -13.50 -6.19 19.38
C GLY A 292 -12.48 -7.30 19.12
N GLU A 293 -11.43 -7.33 19.94
CA GLU A 293 -10.31 -8.25 19.77
C GLU A 293 -10.70 -9.70 20.05
N PRO A 294 -10.40 -10.65 19.13
CA PRO A 294 -10.63 -12.07 19.34
C PRO A 294 -9.87 -12.61 20.57
N GLU A 295 -10.51 -13.45 21.36
CA GLU A 295 -9.99 -13.97 22.64
C GLU A 295 -8.56 -14.56 22.49
N ARG A 296 -8.29 -15.25 21.38
CA ARG A 296 -6.97 -15.85 21.10
C ARG A 296 -5.82 -14.83 20.98
N TYR A 297 -6.10 -13.54 20.77
CA TYR A 297 -5.11 -12.46 20.67
C TYR A 297 -5.07 -11.60 21.93
N ARG A 298 -6.06 -11.74 22.81
CA ARG A 298 -6.07 -10.99 24.08
C ARG A 298 -4.89 -11.40 24.94
N LYS A 299 -4.15 -10.42 25.41
CA LYS A 299 -3.16 -10.68 26.45
C LYS A 299 -3.86 -10.95 27.78
N PRO A 300 -3.28 -11.84 28.64
CA PRO A 300 -3.75 -11.97 29.99
C PRO A 300 -3.81 -10.59 30.68
N GLN A 301 -4.97 -10.25 31.22
CA GLN A 301 -5.10 -9.00 31.97
C GLN A 301 -4.30 -9.09 33.24
N THR A 302 -3.64 -8.01 33.63
CA THR A 302 -3.04 -7.91 34.94
C THR A 302 -4.15 -7.72 36.00
N PRO A 303 -3.97 -8.15 37.25
CA PRO A 303 -4.98 -7.96 38.31
C PRO A 303 -5.43 -6.51 38.46
N ALA A 304 -4.56 -5.54 38.19
CA ALA A 304 -4.87 -4.12 38.20
C ALA A 304 -5.80 -3.68 37.05
N GLN A 305 -5.67 -4.29 35.88
CA GLN A 305 -6.53 -4.04 34.72
C GLN A 305 -7.91 -4.66 34.91
N GLU A 306 -7.99 -5.86 35.47
CA GLU A 306 -9.27 -6.52 35.84
C GLU A 306 -10.04 -5.70 36.89
N ALA A 307 -9.35 -5.21 37.89
CA ALA A 307 -9.97 -4.35 38.94
C ALA A 307 -10.51 -3.04 38.34
N LYS A 308 -9.79 -2.43 37.39
CA LYS A 308 -10.23 -1.20 36.71
C LYS A 308 -11.47 -1.43 35.84
N GLN A 309 -11.53 -2.57 35.15
CA GLN A 309 -12.67 -2.93 34.30
C GLN A 309 -13.92 -3.24 35.11
N HIS A 310 -13.77 -3.92 36.26
CA HIS A 310 -14.88 -4.13 37.23
C HIS A 310 -15.45 -2.84 37.81
N ILE A 311 -14.59 -1.83 38.05
CA ILE A 311 -15.03 -0.52 38.53
C ILE A 311 -15.83 0.23 37.45
N LEU A 312 -15.41 0.15 36.20
CA LEU A 312 -16.09 0.79 35.05
C LEU A 312 -17.46 0.15 34.79
N HIS A 313 -17.57 -1.18 34.79
CA HIS A 313 -18.86 -1.88 34.63
C HIS A 313 -19.82 -1.75 35.83
N ALA A 314 -19.31 -1.41 37.01
CA ALA A 314 -20.17 -1.15 38.17
C ALA A 314 -20.69 0.30 38.20
N ALA A 315 -20.22 1.16 37.31
CA ALA A 315 -20.62 2.56 37.20
C ALA A 315 -21.60 2.83 36.04
N GLU A 316 -21.88 1.81 35.19
CA GLU A 316 -22.96 1.78 34.20
C GLU A 316 -24.21 1.11 34.74
#